data_08c23411e5f577c0ac5728576bd9fac3
#
_entry.id   08c23411e5f577c0ac5728576bd9fac3
#
_cell.length_a   1.000
_cell.length_b   1.000
_cell.length_c   1.000
_cell.angle_alpha   90.00
_cell.angle_beta   90.00
_cell.angle_gamma   90.00
#
_symmetry.space_group_name_H-M   'P 1'
#
loop_
_entity.id
_entity.type
_entity.pdbx_description
1 polymer ?
#
loop_
_entity_poly.entity_id
_entity_poly.type
_entity_poly.pdbx_seq_one_letter_code
_entity_poly.pdbx_strand_id
1 'polypeptide(L)'
;MKILVIDNYDSFTYNLVQYIWNITGVFPHVVRNDAISVAEVDQWDVIILSPGPGLPKDAGIMPEVIKTYYDKKPILGVCLGHQAIGEAFGAELGNLTQVFHGVSSFISPLLKEDLLFKDLPPTFEVGRYHSWVVKKESLPAQLVVLSTDDEGQIMAMKHAHYPVYGVQFHPESIMTPYGKKMLENFLNLI
;
A
#
# COMPACT_ATOMS: atom_id res chain seq x y z
N MET A 1 17.66 -10.18 2.65
CA MET A 1 16.64 -9.12 2.42
C MET A 1 16.31 -8.46 3.74
N LYS A 2 16.51 -7.16 3.85
CA LYS A 2 16.18 -6.35 5.02
C LYS A 2 14.91 -5.56 4.72
N ILE A 3 13.86 -5.75 5.50
CA ILE A 3 12.56 -5.13 5.28
C ILE A 3 12.32 -4.04 6.32
N LEU A 4 11.98 -2.83 5.86
CA LEU A 4 11.54 -1.73 6.70
C LEU A 4 10.03 -1.61 6.64
N VAL A 5 9.39 -1.49 7.79
CA VAL A 5 8.00 -1.06 7.93
C VAL A 5 8.00 0.33 8.55
N ILE A 6 7.58 1.33 7.81
CA ILE A 6 7.33 2.68 8.34
C ILE A 6 5.93 2.68 8.93
N ASP A 7 5.87 2.77 10.26
CA ASP A 7 4.64 2.78 11.03
C ASP A 7 4.07 4.20 11.15
N ASN A 8 2.91 4.41 10.56
CA ASN A 8 2.17 5.66 10.59
C ASN A 8 1.21 5.74 11.79
N TYR A 9 1.59 5.21 12.94
CA TYR A 9 0.79 5.20 14.17
C TYR A 9 -0.52 4.43 14.03
N ASP A 10 -0.49 3.31 13.30
CA ASP A 10 -1.65 2.49 13.03
C ASP A 10 -1.68 1.22 13.90
N SER A 11 -2.88 0.87 14.40
CA SER A 11 -3.07 -0.31 15.22
C SER A 11 -2.90 -1.64 14.46
N PHE A 12 -3.04 -1.64 13.13
CA PHE A 12 -2.90 -2.81 12.27
C PHE A 12 -1.47 -3.03 11.77
N THR A 13 -0.53 -2.13 12.03
CA THR A 13 0.86 -2.26 11.56
C THR A 13 1.46 -3.62 11.93
N TYR A 14 1.25 -4.09 13.17
CA TYR A 14 1.81 -5.36 13.61
C TYR A 14 1.16 -6.60 12.99
N ASN A 15 -0.05 -6.49 12.43
CA ASN A 15 -0.64 -7.55 11.60
C ASN A 15 0.12 -7.68 10.28
N LEU A 16 0.50 -6.55 9.63
CA LEU A 16 1.39 -6.57 8.46
C LEU A 16 2.74 -7.20 8.81
N VAL A 17 3.35 -6.78 9.92
CA VAL A 17 4.62 -7.33 10.43
C VAL A 17 4.54 -8.85 10.58
N GLN A 18 3.47 -9.33 11.20
CA GLN A 18 3.24 -10.77 11.42
C GLN A 18 3.11 -11.53 10.09
N TYR A 19 2.39 -10.97 9.10
CA TYR A 19 2.27 -11.60 7.79
C TYR A 19 3.61 -11.64 7.07
N ILE A 20 4.37 -10.54 7.06
CA ILE A 20 5.70 -10.47 6.46
C ILE A 20 6.64 -11.51 7.08
N TRP A 21 6.66 -11.59 8.41
CA TRP A 21 7.46 -12.59 9.12
C TRP A 21 7.04 -14.03 8.77
N ASN A 22 5.75 -14.32 8.73
CA ASN A 22 5.24 -15.65 8.37
C ASN A 22 5.57 -16.04 6.92
N ILE A 23 5.68 -15.07 6.00
CA ILE A 23 6.00 -15.30 4.60
C ILE A 23 7.51 -15.49 4.41
N THR A 24 8.32 -14.63 5.01
CA THR A 24 9.75 -14.52 4.71
C THR A 24 10.65 -15.24 5.71
N GLY A 25 10.16 -15.53 6.91
CA GLY A 25 10.98 -15.98 8.05
C GLY A 25 11.86 -14.86 8.66
N VAL A 26 11.81 -13.65 8.10
CA VAL A 26 12.59 -12.49 8.56
C VAL A 26 11.66 -11.52 9.28
N PHE A 27 11.98 -11.16 10.52
CA PHE A 27 11.23 -10.15 11.24
C PHE A 27 11.60 -8.76 10.68
N PRO A 28 10.62 -7.99 10.15
CA PRO A 28 10.90 -6.69 9.59
C PRO A 28 11.28 -5.68 10.67
N HIS A 29 12.11 -4.71 10.31
CA HIS A 29 12.39 -3.58 11.18
C HIS A 29 11.24 -2.58 11.14
N VAL A 30 10.68 -2.26 12.30
CA VAL A 30 9.53 -1.34 12.42
C VAL A 30 10.00 -0.04 13.03
N VAL A 31 9.74 1.07 12.37
CA VAL A 31 10.04 2.41 12.88
C VAL A 31 8.86 3.35 12.68
N ARG A 32 8.65 4.25 13.60
CA ARG A 32 7.69 5.34 13.43
C ARG A 32 8.12 6.29 12.33
N ASN A 33 7.17 6.89 11.64
CA ASN A 33 7.40 7.79 10.51
C ASN A 33 8.15 9.10 10.86
N ASP A 34 8.37 9.35 12.13
CA ASP A 34 9.09 10.51 12.69
C ASP A 34 10.35 10.11 13.50
N ALA A 35 10.70 8.81 13.53
CA ALA A 35 11.76 8.28 14.38
C ALA A 35 13.10 8.09 13.67
N ILE A 36 13.15 8.20 12.33
CA ILE A 36 14.36 8.11 11.52
C ILE A 36 14.37 9.19 10.44
N SER A 37 15.53 9.49 9.90
CA SER A 37 15.66 10.37 8.73
C SER A 37 15.44 9.60 7.43
N VAL A 38 15.12 10.33 6.35
CA VAL A 38 15.01 9.76 5.00
C VAL A 38 16.27 9.03 4.57
N ALA A 39 17.45 9.60 4.89
CA ALA A 39 18.75 9.03 4.51
C ALA A 39 19.01 7.67 5.18
N GLU A 40 18.56 7.48 6.43
CA GLU A 40 18.71 6.21 7.14
C GLU A 40 17.93 5.07 6.50
N VAL A 41 16.88 5.37 5.70
CA VAL A 41 16.08 4.35 4.99
C VAL A 41 16.92 3.58 3.97
N ASP A 42 18.06 4.12 3.53
CA ASP A 42 18.92 3.47 2.53
C ASP A 42 19.47 2.09 2.96
N GLN A 43 19.56 1.82 4.24
CA GLN A 43 20.08 0.56 4.78
C GLN A 43 19.16 -0.67 4.60
N TRP A 44 17.90 -0.48 4.19
CA TRP A 44 16.93 -1.56 3.93
C TRP A 44 16.73 -1.79 2.43
N ASP A 45 16.38 -3.01 2.08
CA ASP A 45 16.19 -3.43 0.70
C ASP A 45 14.75 -3.17 0.20
N VAL A 46 13.77 -3.23 1.11
CA VAL A 46 12.32 -3.14 0.84
C VAL A 46 11.66 -2.22 1.83
N ILE A 47 10.70 -1.41 1.36
CA ILE A 47 9.95 -0.46 2.16
C ILE A 47 8.47 -0.81 2.14
N ILE A 48 7.88 -0.96 3.32
CA ILE A 48 6.44 -1.10 3.50
C ILE A 48 5.94 0.14 4.24
N LEU A 49 4.97 0.83 3.67
CA LEU A 49 4.32 2.00 4.26
C LEU A 49 3.00 1.57 4.86
N SER A 50 2.88 1.61 6.17
CA SER A 50 1.70 1.14 6.90
C SER A 50 0.46 2.01 6.64
N PRO A 51 -0.73 1.50 6.95
CA PRO A 51 -1.89 2.35 7.20
C PRO A 51 -1.58 3.42 8.26
N GLY A 52 -2.48 4.35 8.43
CA GLY A 52 -2.39 5.36 9.49
C GLY A 52 -3.53 6.37 9.44
N PRO A 53 -3.69 7.17 10.48
CA PRO A 53 -4.68 8.24 10.53
C PRO A 53 -4.24 9.47 9.73
N GLY A 54 -5.18 10.34 9.42
CA GLY A 54 -4.92 11.64 8.79
C GLY A 54 -4.65 11.57 7.30
N LEU A 55 -3.81 12.44 6.83
CA LEU A 55 -3.42 12.60 5.42
C LEU A 55 -1.92 12.34 5.24
N PRO A 56 -1.48 11.95 4.04
CA PRO A 56 -0.07 11.68 3.77
C PRO A 56 0.89 12.81 4.13
N LYS A 57 0.47 14.06 3.94
CA LYS A 57 1.28 15.25 4.31
C LYS A 57 1.62 15.32 5.80
N ASP A 58 0.82 14.68 6.65
CA ASP A 58 0.99 14.67 8.11
C ASP A 58 1.71 13.39 8.60
N ALA A 59 2.17 12.53 7.67
CA ALA A 59 2.78 11.24 7.96
C ALA A 59 4.33 11.29 7.99
N GLY A 60 4.88 12.29 8.64
CA GLY A 60 6.33 12.42 8.86
C GLY A 60 7.16 12.32 7.58
N ILE A 61 8.14 11.43 7.57
CA ILE A 61 9.06 11.24 6.43
C ILE A 61 8.46 10.49 5.24
N MET A 62 7.27 9.90 5.38
CA MET A 62 6.71 8.98 4.37
C MET A 62 6.65 9.57 2.95
N PRO A 63 6.14 10.81 2.72
CA PRO A 63 6.12 11.39 1.37
C PRO A 63 7.51 11.57 0.76
N GLU A 64 8.48 11.94 1.57
CA GLU A 64 9.86 12.16 1.11
C GLU A 64 10.59 10.83 0.83
N VAL A 65 10.31 9.80 1.61
CA VAL A 65 10.81 8.43 1.38
C VAL A 65 10.36 7.92 0.01
N ILE A 66 9.08 8.09 -0.35
CA ILE A 66 8.57 7.67 -1.65
C ILE A 66 9.35 8.38 -2.77
N LYS A 67 9.46 9.71 -2.70
CA LYS A 67 10.17 10.52 -3.71
C LYS A 67 11.64 10.17 -3.86
N THR A 68 12.30 9.78 -2.75
CA THR A 68 13.74 9.49 -2.73
C THR A 68 14.06 8.08 -3.21
N TYR A 69 13.14 7.12 -2.99
CA TYR A 69 13.45 5.70 -3.17
C TYR A 69 12.59 4.96 -4.19
N TYR A 70 11.60 5.59 -4.82
CA TYR A 70 10.69 4.91 -5.76
C TYR A 70 11.41 4.23 -6.93
N ASP A 71 12.54 4.75 -7.39
CA ASP A 71 13.35 4.23 -8.49
C ASP A 71 14.51 3.32 -8.04
N LYS A 72 14.68 3.13 -6.73
CA LYS A 72 15.81 2.42 -6.12
C LYS A 72 15.39 1.19 -5.33
N LYS A 73 14.19 1.21 -4.76
CA LYS A 73 13.74 0.16 -3.82
C LYS A 73 12.29 -0.22 -4.09
N PRO A 74 11.94 -1.50 -3.93
CA PRO A 74 10.53 -1.91 -3.90
C PRO A 74 9.79 -1.24 -2.75
N ILE A 75 8.61 -0.68 -3.04
CA ILE A 75 7.75 0.01 -2.08
C ILE A 75 6.34 -0.56 -2.16
N LEU A 76 5.76 -0.95 -1.04
CA LEU A 76 4.34 -1.24 -0.90
C LEU A 76 3.69 -0.25 0.06
N GLY A 77 2.70 0.49 -0.41
CA GLY A 77 1.88 1.37 0.42
C GLY A 77 0.51 0.76 0.71
N VAL A 78 0.11 0.74 1.98
CA VAL A 78 -1.19 0.24 2.44
C VAL A 78 -2.01 1.40 2.96
N CYS A 79 -3.23 1.56 2.45
CA CYS A 79 -4.21 2.58 2.83
C CYS A 79 -3.61 4.00 2.77
N LEU A 80 -3.16 4.57 3.89
CA LEU A 80 -2.45 5.85 3.91
C LEU A 80 -1.19 5.84 3.03
N GLY A 81 -0.43 4.74 3.05
CA GLY A 81 0.74 4.56 2.18
C GLY A 81 0.39 4.53 0.69
N HIS A 82 -0.74 3.93 0.31
CA HIS A 82 -1.27 3.98 -1.07
C HIS A 82 -1.60 5.43 -1.47
N GLN A 83 -2.29 6.17 -0.61
CA GLN A 83 -2.64 7.57 -0.85
C GLN A 83 -1.38 8.43 -0.98
N ALA A 84 -0.37 8.19 -0.15
CA ALA A 84 0.93 8.87 -0.23
C ALA A 84 1.66 8.60 -1.55
N ILE A 85 1.59 7.37 -2.07
CA ILE A 85 2.13 7.05 -3.40
C ILE A 85 1.38 7.87 -4.47
N GLY A 86 0.04 7.92 -4.43
CA GLY A 86 -0.75 8.75 -5.35
C GLY A 86 -0.28 10.20 -5.36
N GLU A 87 -0.24 10.86 -4.20
CA GLU A 87 0.18 12.26 -4.07
C GLU A 87 1.65 12.48 -4.45
N ALA A 88 2.55 11.55 -4.13
CA ALA A 88 3.97 11.68 -4.47
C ALA A 88 4.23 11.80 -5.97
N PHE A 89 3.36 11.21 -6.79
CA PHE A 89 3.39 11.29 -8.25
C PHE A 89 2.43 12.33 -8.84
N GLY A 90 1.71 13.10 -8.00
CA GLY A 90 0.90 14.23 -8.42
C GLY A 90 -0.60 13.96 -8.53
N ALA A 91 -1.08 12.81 -8.09
CA ALA A 91 -2.52 12.59 -7.98
C ALA A 91 -3.11 13.39 -6.80
N GLU A 92 -4.40 13.69 -6.89
CA GLU A 92 -5.17 14.33 -5.82
C GLU A 92 -5.93 13.31 -4.99
N LEU A 93 -6.13 13.62 -3.72
CA LEU A 93 -7.04 12.86 -2.86
C LEU A 93 -8.44 13.46 -2.85
N GLY A 94 -9.45 12.60 -2.82
CA GLY A 94 -10.85 12.95 -2.63
C GLY A 94 -11.38 12.41 -1.32
N ASN A 95 -12.16 13.23 -0.60
CA ASN A 95 -12.87 12.76 0.59
C ASN A 95 -14.23 12.22 0.16
N LEU A 96 -14.49 10.96 0.49
CA LEU A 96 -15.78 10.34 0.24
C LEU A 96 -16.82 10.82 1.27
N THR A 97 -18.07 10.91 0.85
CA THR A 97 -19.18 11.18 1.77
C THR A 97 -19.44 10.01 2.71
N GLN A 98 -19.09 8.81 2.30
CA GLN A 98 -19.16 7.60 3.09
C GLN A 98 -17.82 7.29 3.75
N VAL A 99 -17.84 7.01 5.05
CA VAL A 99 -16.68 6.51 5.80
C VAL A 99 -16.74 4.98 5.83
N PHE A 100 -15.72 4.34 5.30
CA PHE A 100 -15.54 2.89 5.45
C PHE A 100 -14.77 2.61 6.75
N HIS A 101 -15.35 1.82 7.62
CA HIS A 101 -14.71 1.42 8.89
C HIS A 101 -15.05 -0.04 9.20
N GLY A 102 -14.16 -0.96 8.80
CA GLY A 102 -14.42 -2.39 8.93
C GLY A 102 -15.54 -2.87 8.01
N VAL A 103 -15.51 -2.46 6.75
CA VAL A 103 -16.50 -2.83 5.73
C VAL A 103 -15.82 -3.65 4.65
N SER A 104 -16.42 -4.78 4.29
CA SER A 104 -16.01 -5.57 3.13
C SER A 104 -16.54 -4.97 1.84
N SER A 105 -15.70 -4.96 0.82
CA SER A 105 -16.08 -4.64 -0.56
C SER A 105 -15.47 -5.65 -1.51
N PHE A 106 -16.14 -5.91 -2.62
CA PHE A 106 -15.54 -6.70 -3.69
C PHE A 106 -14.68 -5.83 -4.58
N ILE A 107 -13.54 -6.35 -4.99
CA ILE A 107 -12.68 -5.72 -6.00
C ILE A 107 -12.42 -6.70 -7.14
N SER A 108 -12.20 -6.13 -8.33
CA SER A 108 -11.85 -6.89 -9.53
C SER A 108 -10.55 -6.36 -10.12
N PRO A 109 -9.51 -7.22 -10.29
CA PRO A 109 -8.32 -6.85 -11.01
C PRO A 109 -8.63 -6.45 -12.46
N LEU A 110 -8.14 -5.29 -12.87
CA LEU A 110 -8.22 -4.80 -14.25
C LEU A 110 -7.07 -5.39 -15.10
N LEU A 111 -5.92 -5.61 -14.46
CA LEU A 111 -4.74 -6.26 -15.05
C LEU A 111 -4.54 -7.61 -14.34
N LYS A 112 -5.23 -8.63 -14.82
CA LYS A 112 -5.21 -9.98 -14.22
C LYS A 112 -3.83 -10.64 -14.23
N GLU A 113 -3.00 -10.27 -15.21
CA GLU A 113 -1.63 -10.79 -15.36
C GLU A 113 -0.62 -10.08 -14.43
N ASP A 114 -1.06 -9.06 -13.67
CA ASP A 114 -0.16 -8.41 -12.72
C ASP A 114 0.22 -9.35 -11.60
N LEU A 115 1.51 -9.38 -11.28
CA LEU A 115 2.06 -10.30 -10.30
C LEU A 115 1.48 -10.13 -8.90
N LEU A 116 1.01 -8.93 -8.54
CA LEU A 116 0.33 -8.70 -7.25
C LEU A 116 -0.90 -9.60 -7.08
N PHE A 117 -1.61 -9.88 -8.19
CA PHE A 117 -2.84 -10.67 -8.19
C PHE A 117 -2.65 -12.11 -8.69
N LYS A 118 -1.40 -12.54 -8.83
CA LYS A 118 -1.10 -13.91 -9.26
C LYS A 118 -1.75 -14.93 -8.33
N ASP A 119 -2.41 -15.92 -8.94
CA ASP A 119 -3.11 -17.02 -8.26
C ASP A 119 -4.28 -16.56 -7.35
N LEU A 120 -4.85 -15.37 -7.59
CA LEU A 120 -6.05 -14.88 -6.95
C LEU A 120 -7.28 -15.07 -7.84
N PRO A 121 -8.49 -15.19 -7.26
CA PRO A 121 -9.73 -15.24 -8.05
C PRO A 121 -9.97 -13.92 -8.79
N PRO A 122 -10.82 -13.92 -9.84
CA PRO A 122 -11.09 -12.73 -10.65
C PRO A 122 -11.84 -11.62 -9.90
N THR A 123 -12.45 -11.96 -8.76
CA THR A 123 -13.15 -11.03 -7.87
C THR A 123 -13.01 -11.56 -6.46
N PHE A 124 -12.69 -10.72 -5.50
CA PHE A 124 -12.50 -11.12 -4.11
C PHE A 124 -12.80 -9.98 -3.14
N GLU A 125 -13.10 -10.35 -1.89
CA GLU A 125 -13.37 -9.40 -0.82
C GLU A 125 -12.09 -8.78 -0.26
N VAL A 126 -12.21 -7.49 0.13
CA VAL A 126 -11.17 -6.73 0.84
C VAL A 126 -11.78 -5.89 1.95
N GLY A 127 -11.07 -5.76 3.06
CA GLY A 127 -11.46 -4.93 4.19
C GLY A 127 -11.05 -3.47 3.98
N ARG A 128 -11.98 -2.53 4.20
CA ARG A 128 -11.78 -1.10 4.02
C ARG A 128 -11.93 -0.34 5.33
N TYR A 129 -11.05 0.65 5.55
CA TYR A 129 -11.00 1.49 6.77
C TYR A 129 -10.59 2.92 6.42
N HIS A 130 -11.24 3.53 5.41
CA HIS A 130 -10.85 4.85 4.91
C HIS A 130 -12.06 5.69 4.49
N SER A 131 -11.86 7.01 4.43
CA SER A 131 -12.78 7.97 3.83
C SER A 131 -12.13 8.80 2.72
N TRP A 132 -10.81 8.67 2.55
CA TRP A 132 -10.06 9.32 1.47
C TRP A 132 -9.66 8.29 0.42
N VAL A 133 -9.63 8.73 -0.84
CA VAL A 133 -9.23 7.92 -2.02
C VAL A 133 -8.38 8.73 -2.97
N VAL A 134 -7.55 8.05 -3.75
CA VAL A 134 -6.86 8.67 -4.89
C VAL A 134 -7.89 8.90 -6.01
N LYS A 135 -8.04 10.14 -6.46
CA LYS A 135 -8.96 10.50 -7.54
C LYS A 135 -8.46 9.96 -8.88
N LYS A 136 -9.30 9.19 -9.57
CA LYS A 136 -8.97 8.60 -10.85
C LYS A 136 -8.68 9.65 -11.93
N GLU A 137 -9.40 10.78 -11.89
CA GLU A 137 -9.30 11.88 -12.86
C GLU A 137 -7.95 12.61 -12.80
N SER A 138 -7.29 12.55 -11.64
CA SER A 138 -6.00 13.19 -11.41
C SER A 138 -4.80 12.24 -11.54
N LEU A 139 -5.05 10.95 -11.83
CA LEU A 139 -3.99 9.95 -11.84
C LEU A 139 -2.99 10.24 -12.97
N PRO A 140 -1.70 10.45 -12.64
CA PRO A 140 -0.69 10.74 -13.64
C PRO A 140 -0.30 9.48 -14.43
N ALA A 141 0.26 9.66 -15.64
CA ALA A 141 0.65 8.57 -16.53
C ALA A 141 1.69 7.59 -15.94
N GLN A 142 2.42 8.02 -14.91
CA GLN A 142 3.37 7.15 -14.19
C GLN A 142 2.69 6.08 -13.33
N LEU A 143 1.42 6.26 -12.99
CA LEU A 143 0.66 5.30 -12.18
C LEU A 143 -0.38 4.57 -13.02
N VAL A 144 -0.47 3.27 -12.81
CA VAL A 144 -1.38 2.35 -13.50
C VAL A 144 -2.37 1.79 -12.49
N VAL A 145 -3.66 1.90 -12.76
CA VAL A 145 -4.71 1.28 -11.93
C VAL A 145 -4.68 -0.22 -12.12
N LEU A 146 -4.57 -0.96 -11.02
CA LEU A 146 -4.58 -2.43 -11.00
C LEU A 146 -5.96 -3.01 -10.69
N SER A 147 -6.72 -2.35 -9.81
CA SER A 147 -8.08 -2.78 -9.47
C SER A 147 -8.95 -1.61 -9.03
N THR A 148 -10.26 -1.79 -9.18
CA THR A 148 -11.27 -0.88 -8.67
C THR A 148 -12.34 -1.65 -7.91
N ASP A 149 -13.12 -0.94 -7.09
CA ASP A 149 -14.40 -1.43 -6.57
C ASP A 149 -15.53 -1.22 -7.60
N ASP A 150 -16.74 -1.59 -7.21
CA ASP A 150 -17.94 -1.49 -8.07
C ASP A 150 -18.34 -0.03 -8.39
N GLU A 151 -17.86 0.93 -7.58
CA GLU A 151 -18.08 2.37 -7.81
C GLU A 151 -16.96 3.00 -8.64
N GLY A 152 -15.97 2.21 -9.05
CA GLY A 152 -14.83 2.66 -9.85
C GLY A 152 -13.73 3.37 -9.06
N GLN A 153 -13.77 3.31 -7.71
CA GLN A 153 -12.70 3.83 -6.87
C GLN A 153 -11.43 2.98 -7.03
N ILE A 154 -10.27 3.62 -7.06
CA ILE A 154 -8.98 2.92 -7.17
C ILE A 154 -8.73 2.15 -5.88
N MET A 155 -8.65 0.82 -5.99
CA MET A 155 -8.37 -0.08 -4.87
C MET A 155 -6.94 -0.60 -4.88
N ALA A 156 -6.30 -0.66 -6.04
CA ALA A 156 -4.87 -0.93 -6.15
C ALA A 156 -4.29 -0.20 -7.36
N MET A 157 -3.05 0.22 -7.25
CA MET A 157 -2.28 0.84 -8.33
C MET A 157 -0.80 0.47 -8.21
N LYS A 158 -0.05 0.67 -9.29
CA LYS A 158 1.40 0.55 -9.30
C LYS A 158 2.06 1.64 -10.14
N HIS A 159 3.35 1.85 -9.94
CA HIS A 159 4.17 2.61 -10.87
C HIS A 159 4.38 1.83 -12.18
N ALA A 160 4.38 2.52 -13.31
CA ALA A 160 4.47 1.88 -14.64
C ALA A 160 5.79 1.11 -14.86
N HIS A 161 6.89 1.56 -14.23
CA HIS A 161 8.23 1.05 -14.51
C HIS A 161 8.96 0.51 -13.27
N TYR A 162 8.63 0.99 -12.08
CA TYR A 162 9.32 0.63 -10.84
C TYR A 162 8.44 -0.24 -9.94
N PRO A 163 9.01 -1.06 -9.06
CA PRO A 163 8.26 -1.94 -8.16
C PRO A 163 7.65 -1.16 -6.97
N VAL A 164 6.84 -0.17 -7.30
CA VAL A 164 6.08 0.64 -6.34
C VAL A 164 4.61 0.32 -6.48
N TYR A 165 4.02 -0.24 -5.45
CA TYR A 165 2.63 -0.71 -5.40
C TYR A 165 1.88 -0.02 -4.27
N GLY A 166 0.60 0.23 -4.48
CA GLY A 166 -0.30 0.74 -3.46
C GLY A 166 -1.62 -0.02 -3.45
N VAL A 167 -2.09 -0.38 -2.26
CA VAL A 167 -3.43 -0.95 -2.04
C VAL A 167 -4.22 -0.08 -1.07
N GLN A 168 -5.45 0.31 -1.45
CA GLN A 168 -6.30 1.16 -0.62
C GLN A 168 -6.94 0.40 0.54
N PHE A 169 -7.13 -0.89 0.38
CA PHE A 169 -7.65 -1.80 1.40
C PHE A 169 -6.54 -2.30 2.32
N HIS A 170 -6.94 -3.04 3.35
CA HIS A 170 -6.05 -3.61 4.36
C HIS A 170 -5.78 -5.10 4.09
N PRO A 171 -4.65 -5.48 3.48
CA PRO A 171 -4.32 -6.87 3.21
C PRO A 171 -4.09 -7.68 4.50
N GLU A 172 -3.76 -7.01 5.60
CA GLU A 172 -3.55 -7.61 6.91
C GLU A 172 -4.84 -7.85 7.70
N SER A 173 -5.97 -7.35 7.20
CA SER A 173 -7.28 -7.53 7.83
C SER A 173 -7.81 -8.94 7.61
N ILE A 174 -8.47 -9.48 8.63
CA ILE A 174 -9.24 -10.75 8.53
C ILE A 174 -10.33 -10.68 7.45
N MET A 175 -10.78 -9.46 7.09
CA MET A 175 -11.76 -9.20 6.04
C MET A 175 -11.17 -9.25 4.62
N THR A 176 -9.86 -9.52 4.50
CA THR A 176 -9.16 -9.66 3.22
C THR A 176 -8.59 -11.08 3.10
N PRO A 177 -9.40 -12.08 2.71
CA PRO A 177 -8.99 -13.48 2.73
C PRO A 177 -7.71 -13.79 1.94
N TYR A 178 -7.46 -13.05 0.87
CA TYR A 178 -6.28 -13.23 0.01
C TYR A 178 -5.15 -12.23 0.31
N GLY A 179 -5.24 -11.45 1.39
CA GLY A 179 -4.27 -10.41 1.72
C GLY A 179 -2.87 -10.95 1.94
N LYS A 180 -2.73 -12.08 2.65
CA LYS A 180 -1.43 -12.74 2.83
C LYS A 180 -0.81 -13.16 1.49
N LYS A 181 -1.63 -13.69 0.56
CA LYS A 181 -1.16 -14.09 -0.78
C LYS A 181 -0.69 -12.88 -1.61
N MET A 182 -1.38 -11.74 -1.51
CA MET A 182 -0.93 -10.50 -2.17
C MET A 182 0.40 -10.00 -1.61
N LEU A 183 0.58 -10.03 -0.29
CA LEU A 183 1.87 -9.68 0.34
C LEU A 183 2.99 -10.64 -0.10
N GLU A 184 2.71 -11.94 -0.15
CA GLU A 184 3.65 -12.95 -0.68
C GLU A 184 4.02 -12.64 -2.13
N ASN A 185 3.03 -12.35 -2.98
CA ASN A 185 3.24 -12.01 -4.37
C ASN A 185 4.13 -10.76 -4.51
N PHE A 186 3.86 -9.70 -3.74
CA PHE A 186 4.71 -8.51 -3.73
C PHE A 186 6.15 -8.83 -3.30
N LEU A 187 6.32 -9.57 -2.21
CA LEU A 187 7.65 -9.93 -1.70
C LEU A 187 8.42 -10.87 -2.63
N ASN A 188 7.75 -11.63 -3.49
CA ASN A 188 8.36 -12.48 -4.52
C ASN A 188 8.76 -11.71 -5.80
N LEU A 189 8.43 -10.40 -5.91
CA LEU A 189 8.91 -9.53 -6.99
C LEU A 189 10.37 -9.10 -6.80
N ILE A 190 10.92 -9.33 -5.62
CA ILE A 190 12.21 -8.87 -5.11
C ILE A 190 13.18 -10.05 -5.11
#